data_ca7cae4b68342ef3707c5b5593ed1d4d
#
_entry.id   ca7cae4b68342ef3707c5b5593ed1d4d
#
_cell.length_a   1.000
_cell.length_b   1.000
_cell.length_c   1.000
_cell.angle_alpha   90.00
_cell.angle_beta   90.00
_cell.angle_gamma   90.00
#
_symmetry.space_group_name_H-M   'P 1'
#
loop_
_entity.id
_entity.type
_entity.pdbx_description
1 polymer ?
#
loop_
_entity_poly.entity_id
_entity_poly.type
_entity_poly.pdbx_seq_one_letter_code
_entity_poly.pdbx_strand_id
1 'polypeptide(L)'
;RQLNLRFFGGLFMYRSTTSDFFSFATDRPTDYLFDYNYYGRSESSGFFSQQLIMAEGGFKSKLTPYANQWMLATNASFNVWNWVELYGDVGFIKNKYQSPEFLYDSGIRLNLVTDYFEVYFPMYSNLGWEVGQPDYAERIRFVLTIAPNTLINLFTRKWL
;
A
#
# COMPACT_ATOMS: atom_id res chain seq x y z
N ARG A 1 -22.33 6.27 2.18
CA ARG A 1 -21.02 6.64 1.59
C ARG A 1 -20.05 6.84 2.73
N GLN A 2 -18.92 6.14 2.67
CA GLN A 2 -17.90 6.16 3.71
C GLN A 2 -16.62 6.71 3.10
N LEU A 3 -15.94 7.57 3.84
CA LEU A 3 -14.58 8.07 3.56
C LEU A 3 -13.65 7.48 4.61
N ASN A 4 -12.65 6.74 4.18
CA ASN A 4 -11.61 6.21 5.04
C ASN A 4 -10.33 7.00 4.81
N LEU A 5 -9.67 7.39 5.89
CA LEU A 5 -8.41 8.13 5.87
C LEU A 5 -7.39 7.41 6.75
N ARG A 6 -6.18 7.25 6.24
CA ARG A 6 -5.04 6.75 6.98
C ARG A 6 -3.90 7.76 6.87
N PHE A 7 -3.23 8.01 7.98
CA PHE A 7 -2.03 8.85 8.04
C PHE A 7 -0.86 8.02 8.54
N PHE A 8 0.25 8.13 7.87
CA PHE A 8 1.52 7.54 8.29
C PHE A 8 2.59 8.62 8.38
N GLY A 9 3.40 8.58 9.44
CA GLY A 9 4.54 9.47 9.62
C GLY A 9 5.69 8.74 10.30
N GLY A 10 6.86 8.75 9.70
CA GLY A 10 8.05 8.12 10.22
C GLY A 10 9.30 8.99 10.06
N LEU A 11 10.18 8.95 11.06
CA LEU A 11 11.43 9.69 11.08
C LEU A 11 12.54 8.84 11.71
N PHE A 12 13.66 8.74 11.01
CA PHE A 12 14.90 8.22 11.61
C PHE A 12 15.70 9.37 12.22
N MET A 13 15.76 9.44 13.53
CA MET A 13 16.45 10.52 14.26
C MET A 13 17.96 10.54 14.01
N TYR A 14 18.57 9.37 13.87
CA TYR A 14 20.00 9.23 13.59
C TYR A 14 20.24 8.18 12.51
N ARG A 15 21.09 8.52 11.56
CA ARG A 15 21.45 7.62 10.48
C ARG A 15 22.88 7.83 10.00
N SER A 16 23.68 6.79 10.08
CA SER A 16 25.09 6.79 9.63
C SER A 16 25.24 6.42 8.15
N THR A 17 24.30 5.66 7.58
CA THR A 17 24.42 5.10 6.23
C THR A 17 23.41 5.69 5.24
N THR A 18 23.72 5.57 3.96
CA THR A 18 22.84 5.93 2.83
C THR A 18 22.07 4.73 2.29
N SER A 19 22.28 3.54 2.87
CA SER A 19 21.63 2.32 2.40
C SER A 19 20.14 2.30 2.70
N ASP A 20 19.40 1.47 2.00
CA ASP A 20 17.98 1.18 2.18
C ASP A 20 17.71 0.18 3.31
N PHE A 21 18.74 -0.39 3.93
CA PHE A 21 18.63 -1.42 4.95
C PHE A 21 17.75 -1.02 6.14
N PHE A 22 17.85 0.25 6.58
CA PHE A 22 16.92 0.85 7.53
C PHE A 22 16.16 1.97 6.82
N SER A 23 15.00 1.68 6.32
CA SER A 23 14.16 2.62 5.58
C SER A 23 12.69 2.29 5.75
N PHE A 24 11.85 3.30 5.58
CA PHE A 24 10.41 3.09 5.38
C PHE A 24 10.19 2.70 3.93
N ALA A 25 9.46 1.64 3.68
CA ALA A 25 9.05 1.32 2.33
C ALA A 25 7.80 2.12 1.95
N THR A 26 7.78 2.70 0.76
CA THR A 26 6.66 3.52 0.30
C THR A 26 5.40 2.71 0.06
N ASP A 27 5.57 1.47 -0.37
CA ASP A 27 4.49 0.52 -0.65
C ASP A 27 4.29 -0.53 0.45
N ARG A 28 5.07 -0.48 1.53
CA ARG A 28 5.05 -1.47 2.61
C ARG A 28 5.00 -0.79 3.96
N PRO A 29 3.88 -0.76 4.67
CA PRO A 29 3.90 -0.40 6.07
C PRO A 29 4.48 -1.55 6.89
N THR A 30 5.46 -1.26 7.74
CA THR A 30 5.84 -2.17 8.80
C THR A 30 5.64 -1.54 10.15
N ASP A 31 4.52 -1.81 10.76
CA ASP A 31 4.56 -2.06 12.18
C ASP A 31 4.61 -3.58 12.35
N TYR A 32 5.79 -4.14 12.45
CA TYR A 32 6.03 -5.59 12.57
C TYR A 32 5.29 -6.27 13.73
N LEU A 33 4.71 -5.49 14.62
CA LEU A 33 4.05 -5.99 15.82
C LEU A 33 2.52 -5.89 15.76
N PHE A 34 1.96 -4.96 14.94
CA PHE A 34 0.55 -4.62 15.05
C PHE A 34 -0.21 -4.57 13.72
N ASP A 35 0.47 -4.48 12.57
CA ASP A 35 -0.19 -4.45 11.28
C ASP A 35 -0.36 -5.85 10.69
N TYR A 36 -1.60 -6.22 10.46
CA TYR A 36 -2.01 -7.49 9.85
C TYR A 36 -2.34 -7.36 8.36
N ASN A 37 -1.94 -6.26 7.75
CA ASN A 37 -2.16 -6.01 6.33
C ASN A 37 -1.04 -6.62 5.49
N TYR A 38 -1.41 -7.56 4.64
CA TYR A 38 -0.50 -8.17 3.68
C TYR A 38 -0.80 -7.64 2.28
N TYR A 39 0.22 -7.15 1.66
CA TYR A 39 0.14 -6.52 0.35
C TYR A 39 0.67 -7.48 -0.72
N GLY A 40 -0.18 -7.87 -1.66
CA GLY A 40 0.19 -8.72 -2.77
C GLY A 40 0.73 -7.90 -3.93
N ARG A 41 1.94 -8.22 -4.37
CA ARG A 41 2.63 -7.52 -5.43
C ARG A 41 3.38 -8.49 -6.33
N SER A 42 3.24 -8.31 -7.66
CA SER A 42 4.11 -8.91 -8.65
C SER A 42 4.89 -7.83 -9.38
N GLU A 43 6.19 -7.93 -9.42
CA GLU A 43 7.05 -6.97 -10.12
C GLU A 43 7.52 -7.48 -11.48
N SER A 44 7.54 -8.80 -11.68
CA SER A 44 8.16 -9.43 -12.84
C SER A 44 7.49 -10.70 -13.33
N SER A 45 6.48 -11.21 -12.66
CA SER A 45 5.97 -12.56 -12.89
C SER A 45 4.46 -12.67 -13.06
N GLY A 46 3.76 -11.52 -13.22
CA GLY A 46 2.32 -11.47 -13.45
C GLY A 46 1.45 -11.79 -12.24
N PHE A 47 0.15 -11.74 -12.44
CA PHE A 47 -0.86 -11.78 -11.38
C PHE A 47 -0.80 -13.04 -10.49
N PHE A 48 -0.52 -14.19 -11.06
CA PHE A 48 -0.55 -15.48 -10.34
C PHE A 48 0.70 -15.79 -9.52
N SER A 49 1.76 -15.02 -9.69
CA SER A 49 3.05 -15.25 -9.01
C SER A 49 3.37 -14.16 -7.99
N GLN A 50 2.36 -13.53 -7.43
CA GLN A 50 2.52 -12.43 -6.50
C GLN A 50 3.03 -12.89 -5.14
N GLN A 51 3.97 -12.14 -4.59
CA GLN A 51 4.45 -12.32 -3.23
C GLN A 51 3.60 -11.49 -2.27
N LEU A 52 3.26 -12.09 -1.14
CA LEU A 52 2.61 -11.36 -0.04
C LEU A 52 3.69 -10.62 0.75
N ILE A 53 3.58 -9.31 0.81
CA ILE A 53 4.46 -8.44 1.56
C ILE A 53 3.65 -7.48 2.42
N MET A 54 4.19 -7.11 3.57
CA MET A 54 3.59 -6.09 4.42
C MET A 54 3.81 -4.70 3.83
N ALA A 55 2.83 -3.83 3.89
CA ALA A 55 2.84 -2.52 3.23
C ALA A 55 2.83 -1.31 4.19
N GLU A 56 3.79 -0.33 4.11
CA GLU A 56 3.95 0.84 5.02
C GLU A 56 3.34 2.14 4.51
N GLY A 57 3.89 2.72 3.49
CA GLY A 57 3.42 3.99 2.93
C GLY A 57 2.08 3.90 2.25
N GLY A 58 1.70 2.71 1.87
CA GLY A 58 0.39 2.43 1.33
C GLY A 58 0.21 2.83 -0.13
N PHE A 59 1.23 3.29 -0.84
CA PHE A 59 1.17 3.57 -2.27
C PHE A 59 0.99 2.28 -3.07
N LYS A 60 0.12 2.32 -4.08
CA LYS A 60 -0.23 1.16 -4.92
C LYS A 60 0.56 1.15 -6.23
N SER A 61 1.01 2.32 -6.69
CA SER A 61 1.87 2.45 -7.87
C SER A 61 3.34 2.15 -7.54
N LYS A 62 4.10 1.76 -8.56
CA LYS A 62 5.53 1.45 -8.44
C LYS A 62 6.35 2.74 -8.42
N LEU A 63 6.32 3.45 -7.30
CA LEU A 63 7.02 4.70 -7.07
C LEU A 63 8.43 4.46 -6.46
N THR A 64 9.10 5.54 -6.02
CA THR A 64 10.35 5.44 -5.28
C THR A 64 10.22 4.48 -4.12
N PRO A 65 11.00 3.39 -4.04
CA PRO A 65 10.66 2.24 -3.21
C PRO A 65 10.86 2.46 -1.71
N TYR A 66 11.62 3.47 -1.29
CA TYR A 66 11.94 3.67 0.12
C TYR A 66 12.21 5.13 0.50
N ALA A 67 12.01 5.42 1.78
CA ALA A 67 12.41 6.68 2.42
C ALA A 67 13.33 6.38 3.60
N ASN A 68 14.56 6.84 3.51
CA ASN A 68 15.56 6.48 4.51
C ASN A 68 15.86 7.59 5.52
N GLN A 69 15.18 8.71 5.49
CA GLN A 69 15.29 9.78 6.47
C GLN A 69 13.97 10.09 7.14
N TRP A 70 12.96 10.44 6.39
CA TRP A 70 11.59 10.59 6.89
C TRP A 70 10.57 10.35 5.78
N MET A 71 9.37 10.02 6.19
CA MET A 71 8.23 9.79 5.32
C MET A 71 6.95 10.31 5.96
N LEU A 72 6.11 10.94 5.17
CA LEU A 72 4.75 11.30 5.50
C LEU A 72 3.84 10.80 4.38
N ALA A 73 2.81 10.06 4.72
CA ALA A 73 1.84 9.57 3.74
C ALA A 73 0.41 9.74 4.26
N THR A 74 -0.50 9.99 3.34
CA THR A 74 -1.95 10.04 3.57
C THR A 74 -2.60 9.19 2.50
N ASN A 75 -3.35 8.20 2.95
CA ASN A 75 -4.12 7.32 2.09
C ASN A 75 -5.61 7.61 2.31
N ALA A 76 -6.35 7.76 1.23
CA ALA A 76 -7.77 8.03 1.26
C ALA A 76 -8.52 7.03 0.39
N SER A 77 -9.67 6.54 0.86
CA SER A 77 -10.60 5.83 0.01
C SER A 77 -12.04 6.32 0.22
N PHE A 78 -12.79 6.35 -0.85
CA PHE A 78 -14.16 6.82 -0.88
C PHE A 78 -15.06 5.78 -1.56
N ASN A 79 -16.06 5.31 -0.84
CA ASN A 79 -17.02 4.34 -1.34
C ASN A 79 -17.99 4.99 -2.33
N VAL A 80 -17.97 4.52 -3.58
CA VAL A 80 -18.87 4.95 -4.66
C VAL A 80 -20.05 4.01 -4.79
N TRP A 81 -19.81 2.71 -4.71
CA TRP A 81 -20.80 1.64 -4.77
C TRP A 81 -20.48 0.59 -3.71
N ASN A 82 -21.37 -0.39 -3.49
CA ASN A 82 -21.28 -1.37 -2.40
C ASN A 82 -19.88 -2.01 -2.22
N TRP A 83 -19.18 -2.27 -3.32
CA TRP A 83 -17.86 -2.93 -3.33
C TRP A 83 -16.83 -2.21 -4.21
N VAL A 84 -17.19 -1.04 -4.76
CA VAL A 84 -16.31 -0.21 -5.59
C VAL A 84 -15.99 1.09 -4.87
N GLU A 85 -14.72 1.35 -4.68
CA GLU A 85 -14.20 2.56 -4.05
C GLU A 85 -13.20 3.25 -4.98
N LEU A 86 -13.11 4.56 -4.85
CA LEU A 86 -11.98 5.33 -5.38
C LEU A 86 -10.95 5.49 -4.27
N TYR A 87 -9.69 5.37 -4.61
CA TYR A 87 -8.61 5.66 -3.69
C TYR A 87 -7.67 6.73 -4.24
N GLY A 88 -6.99 7.39 -3.34
CA GLY A 88 -5.92 8.33 -3.66
C GLY A 88 -4.94 8.42 -2.50
N ASP A 89 -3.67 8.32 -2.82
CA ASP A 89 -2.57 8.35 -1.88
C ASP A 89 -1.66 9.52 -2.22
N VAL A 90 -1.23 10.26 -1.21
CA VAL A 90 -0.29 11.37 -1.35
C VAL A 90 0.73 11.33 -0.22
N GLY A 91 1.95 11.77 -0.50
CA GLY A 91 2.95 11.85 0.54
C GLY A 91 4.23 12.53 0.12
N PHE A 92 5.09 12.69 1.10
CA PHE A 92 6.43 13.21 0.94
C PHE A 92 7.42 12.23 1.53
N ILE A 93 8.49 12.00 0.81
CA ILE A 93 9.61 11.19 1.26
C ILE A 93 10.90 12.00 1.24
N LYS A 94 11.82 11.61 2.07
CA LYS A 94 13.16 12.19 2.11
C LYS A 94 14.21 11.10 2.27
N ASN A 95 15.10 11.05 1.32
CA ASN A 95 16.32 10.25 1.39
C ASN A 95 17.52 11.14 1.74
N LYS A 96 18.50 10.54 2.40
CA LYS A 96 19.73 11.24 2.79
C LYS A 96 20.46 11.73 1.54
N TYR A 97 20.87 12.99 1.56
CA TYR A 97 21.53 13.70 0.45
C TYR A 97 20.65 13.94 -0.81
N GLN A 98 19.36 13.66 -0.76
CA GLN A 98 18.43 13.99 -1.84
C GLN A 98 17.45 15.10 -1.39
N SER A 99 16.84 15.80 -2.32
CA SER A 99 15.73 16.70 -2.01
C SER A 99 14.48 15.90 -1.61
N PRO A 100 13.56 16.48 -0.81
CA PRO A 100 12.26 15.84 -0.59
C PRO A 100 11.54 15.60 -1.92
N GLU A 101 10.92 14.44 -2.03
CA GLU A 101 10.15 14.02 -3.19
C GLU A 101 8.67 13.94 -2.83
N PHE A 102 7.81 14.46 -3.68
CA PHE A 102 6.35 14.34 -3.56
C PHE A 102 5.88 13.13 -4.35
N LEU A 103 5.16 12.25 -3.69
CA LEU A 103 4.57 11.04 -4.27
C LEU A 103 3.06 11.14 -4.25
N TYR A 104 2.44 10.67 -5.32
CA TYR A 104 0.99 10.47 -5.37
C TYR A 104 0.63 9.30 -6.27
N ASP A 105 -0.47 8.66 -5.95
CA ASP A 105 -1.15 7.72 -6.83
C ASP A 105 -2.67 7.74 -6.59
N SER A 106 -3.40 7.20 -7.54
CA SER A 106 -4.85 7.10 -7.46
C SER A 106 -5.38 6.02 -8.39
N GLY A 107 -6.55 5.51 -8.05
CA GLY A 107 -7.18 4.48 -8.87
C GLY A 107 -8.51 3.99 -8.30
N ILE A 108 -8.87 2.78 -8.72
CA ILE A 108 -10.07 2.08 -8.27
C ILE A 108 -9.66 0.96 -7.31
N ARG A 109 -10.40 0.85 -6.21
CA ARG A 109 -10.31 -0.23 -5.24
C ARG A 109 -11.57 -1.06 -5.30
N LEU A 110 -11.41 -2.37 -5.41
CA LEU A 110 -12.50 -3.32 -5.22
C LEU A 110 -12.38 -3.95 -3.82
N ASN A 111 -13.37 -3.70 -2.99
CA ASN A 111 -13.48 -4.30 -1.66
C ASN A 111 -14.34 -5.56 -1.77
N LEU A 112 -13.71 -6.68 -2.12
CA LEU A 112 -14.41 -7.93 -2.44
C LEU A 112 -14.92 -8.65 -1.20
N VAL A 113 -14.15 -8.61 -0.13
CA VAL A 113 -14.56 -9.08 1.19
C VAL A 113 -14.24 -7.96 2.16
N THR A 114 -15.26 -7.29 2.64
CA THR A 114 -15.14 -6.09 3.48
C THR A 114 -14.12 -6.30 4.60
N ASP A 115 -13.12 -5.44 4.64
CA ASP A 115 -12.03 -5.42 5.61
C ASP A 115 -11.04 -6.60 5.55
N TYR A 116 -11.17 -7.52 4.58
CA TYR A 116 -10.30 -8.70 4.48
C TYR A 116 -9.58 -8.85 3.15
N PHE A 117 -10.26 -8.58 2.03
CA PHE A 117 -9.66 -8.76 0.73
C PHE A 117 -10.04 -7.63 -0.24
N GLU A 118 -9.03 -6.94 -0.69
CA GLU A 118 -9.14 -5.76 -1.54
C GLU A 118 -8.23 -5.91 -2.76
N VAL A 119 -8.70 -5.40 -3.90
CA VAL A 119 -7.91 -5.34 -5.14
C VAL A 119 -7.85 -3.91 -5.62
N TYR A 120 -6.65 -3.45 -5.94
CA TYR A 120 -6.36 -2.09 -6.37
C TYR A 120 -5.94 -2.07 -7.83
N PHE A 121 -6.53 -1.15 -8.56
CA PHE A 121 -6.25 -0.87 -9.97
C PHE A 121 -5.68 0.55 -10.07
N PRO A 122 -4.34 0.71 -10.05
CA PRO A 122 -3.72 2.03 -10.20
C PRO A 122 -4.07 2.64 -11.55
N MET A 123 -4.46 3.89 -11.56
CA MET A 123 -4.84 4.59 -12.80
C MET A 123 -3.89 5.74 -13.13
N TYR A 124 -3.56 6.56 -12.15
CA TYR A 124 -2.74 7.73 -12.35
C TYR A 124 -1.80 7.97 -11.16
N SER A 125 -0.52 8.22 -11.44
CA SER A 125 0.51 8.43 -10.43
C SER A 125 1.62 9.36 -10.93
N ASN A 126 2.71 9.50 -10.17
CA ASN A 126 3.94 10.15 -10.65
C ASN A 126 4.47 9.57 -11.97
N LEU A 127 4.09 8.33 -12.33
CA LEU A 127 4.44 7.69 -13.60
C LEU A 127 3.52 8.09 -14.76
N GLY A 128 2.53 8.95 -14.48
CA GLY A 128 1.49 9.35 -15.42
C GLY A 128 0.32 8.37 -15.47
N TRP A 129 -0.29 8.22 -16.64
CA TRP A 129 -1.42 7.32 -16.84
C TRP A 129 -0.95 5.87 -16.94
N GLU A 130 -1.37 5.01 -16.00
CA GLU A 130 -0.87 3.65 -15.88
C GLU A 130 -1.67 2.61 -16.68
N VAL A 131 -2.98 2.82 -16.83
CA VAL A 131 -3.89 1.84 -17.47
C VAL A 131 -3.52 1.51 -18.93
N GLY A 132 -2.88 2.42 -19.64
CA GLY A 132 -2.43 2.21 -21.03
C GLY A 132 -1.05 1.56 -21.18
N GLN A 133 -0.41 1.21 -20.09
CA GLN A 133 0.94 0.63 -20.13
C GLN A 133 0.89 -0.87 -20.45
N PRO A 134 1.84 -1.41 -21.22
CA PRO A 134 1.82 -2.82 -21.64
C PRO A 134 1.94 -3.80 -20.47
N ASP A 135 2.53 -3.38 -19.35
CA ASP A 135 2.73 -4.13 -18.11
C ASP A 135 1.65 -3.85 -17.04
N TYR A 136 0.50 -3.29 -17.43
CA TYR A 136 -0.54 -2.89 -16.48
C TYR A 136 -1.02 -4.03 -15.58
N ALA A 137 -1.11 -5.26 -16.09
CA ALA A 137 -1.51 -6.42 -15.31
C ALA A 137 -0.57 -6.68 -14.11
N GLU A 138 0.71 -6.35 -14.22
CA GLU A 138 1.69 -6.47 -13.14
C GLU A 138 1.57 -5.35 -12.09
N ARG A 139 0.85 -4.28 -12.42
CA ARG A 139 0.60 -3.13 -11.53
C ARG A 139 -0.62 -3.30 -10.66
N ILE A 140 -1.50 -4.27 -10.97
CA ILE A 140 -2.65 -4.58 -10.13
C ILE A 140 -2.17 -5.12 -8.79
N ARG A 141 -2.72 -4.58 -7.71
CA ARG A 141 -2.35 -4.91 -6.33
C ARG A 141 -3.51 -5.56 -5.60
N PHE A 142 -3.20 -6.40 -4.66
CA PHE A 142 -4.21 -6.84 -3.69
C PHE A 142 -3.70 -6.70 -2.26
N VAL A 143 -4.61 -6.51 -1.34
CA VAL A 143 -4.35 -6.48 0.10
C VAL A 143 -5.18 -7.57 0.75
N LEU A 144 -4.53 -8.38 1.58
CA LEU A 144 -5.16 -9.37 2.41
C LEU A 144 -4.94 -8.99 3.86
N THR A 145 -6.01 -8.68 4.58
CA THR A 145 -5.97 -8.36 6.01
C THR A 145 -6.25 -9.62 6.82
N ILE A 146 -5.30 -10.02 7.65
CA ILE A 146 -5.45 -11.19 8.52
C ILE A 146 -5.50 -10.70 9.97
N ALA A 147 -6.70 -10.61 10.54
CA ALA A 147 -6.87 -10.33 11.95
C ALA A 147 -6.85 -11.62 12.77
N PRO A 148 -6.14 -11.67 13.93
CA PRO A 148 -6.08 -12.86 14.78
C PRO A 148 -7.46 -13.37 15.20
N ASN A 149 -8.37 -12.46 15.53
CA ASN A 149 -9.74 -12.82 15.91
C ASN A 149 -10.50 -13.52 14.78
N THR A 150 -10.24 -13.15 13.53
CA THR A 150 -10.84 -13.80 12.36
C THR A 150 -10.30 -15.20 12.17
N LEU A 151 -9.00 -15.40 12.33
CA LEU A 151 -8.40 -16.73 12.30
C LEU A 151 -8.97 -17.63 13.39
N ILE A 152 -9.10 -17.12 14.63
CA ILE A 152 -9.70 -17.86 15.74
C ILE A 152 -11.14 -18.22 15.42
N ASN A 153 -11.94 -17.30 14.90
CA ASN A 153 -13.33 -17.55 14.51
C ASN A 153 -13.44 -18.59 13.38
N LEU A 154 -12.51 -18.54 12.42
CA LEU A 154 -12.43 -19.52 11.33
C LEU A 154 -12.15 -20.93 11.85
N PHE A 155 -11.23 -21.06 12.81
CA PHE A 155 -10.92 -22.35 13.44
C PHE A 155 -11.99 -22.83 14.43
N THR A 156 -12.67 -21.93 15.11
CA THR A 156 -13.73 -22.27 16.06
C THR A 156 -15.11 -22.44 15.43
N ARG A 157 -15.23 -22.25 14.11
CA ARG A 157 -16.49 -22.29 13.34
C ARG A 157 -17.59 -21.38 13.90
N LYS A 158 -17.26 -20.34 14.61
CA LYS A 158 -18.21 -19.33 15.04
C LYS A 158 -18.38 -18.29 13.91
N TRP A 159 -19.20 -18.65 12.94
CA TRP A 159 -19.63 -17.78 11.86
C TRP A 159 -20.91 -17.04 12.28
N LEU A 160 -20.80 -16.07 13.17
CA LEU A 160 -21.89 -15.12 13.45
C LEU A 160 -21.28 -13.82 13.95
#